data_783a0c714628bc4767a768d2ffe755d9
#
_entry.id   783a0c714628bc4767a768d2ffe755d9
#
_cell.length_a   1.000
_cell.length_b   1.000
_cell.length_c   1.000
_cell.angle_alpha   90.00
_cell.angle_beta   90.00
_cell.angle_gamma   90.00
#
_symmetry.space_group_name_H-M   'P 1'
#
loop_
_entity.id
_entity.type
_entity.pdbx_description
1 polymer ?
#
loop_
_entity_poly.entity_id
_entity_poly.type
_entity_poly.pdbx_seq_one_letter_code
_entity_poly.pdbx_strand_id
1 'polypeptide(L)'
;MITVYHLNNSRSQRILWMLEELNLEYKIIRYERDVKTLQGPASLREIHPLGKAPVITDDTSGEELVLVESGAIIEYLMQNYGKNSSLIIPKTGSQQERDYRYWLHFSEGSLMSPLLLRLIFNRIKTTPVPFFVKPITKAIANKVLSEFVNPNIDRLLDFIDASLKGKQWFLGDQLSGADIQMSYPLEASVASGLIDDQYPGIQSYVERIHRQPSYQDALLKGGKYEYA
;
A
#
# COMPACT_ATOMS: atom_id res chain seq x y z
N MET A 1 17.11 -9.60 14.75
CA MET A 1 17.20 -9.30 13.30
C MET A 1 15.80 -9.31 12.72
N ILE A 2 15.48 -8.35 11.84
CA ILE A 2 14.17 -8.31 11.19
C ILE A 2 14.15 -9.21 9.96
N THR A 3 13.10 -10.02 9.79
CA THR A 3 12.84 -10.81 8.58
C THR A 3 11.51 -10.39 7.97
N VAL A 4 11.52 -10.07 6.67
CA VAL A 4 10.31 -9.68 5.92
C VAL A 4 9.84 -10.84 5.05
N TYR A 5 8.62 -11.28 5.23
CA TYR A 5 7.95 -12.26 4.37
C TYR A 5 7.25 -11.50 3.24
N HIS A 6 7.98 -11.32 2.16
CA HIS A 6 7.61 -10.48 1.04
C HIS A 6 6.85 -11.26 -0.03
N LEU A 7 5.66 -10.80 -0.37
CA LEU A 7 4.87 -11.32 -1.48
C LEU A 7 4.92 -10.33 -2.65
N ASN A 8 5.19 -10.80 -3.86
CA ASN A 8 5.24 -9.95 -5.05
C ASN A 8 3.93 -9.16 -5.25
N ASN A 9 4.01 -7.97 -5.83
CA ASN A 9 2.88 -7.06 -6.11
C ASN A 9 1.92 -6.91 -4.92
N SER A 10 2.48 -6.68 -3.74
CA SER A 10 1.70 -6.57 -2.50
C SER A 10 2.14 -5.40 -1.62
N ARG A 11 1.36 -5.20 -0.57
CA ARG A 11 1.63 -4.20 0.47
C ARG A 11 2.97 -4.40 1.19
N SER A 12 3.63 -5.55 1.01
CA SER A 12 4.95 -5.78 1.61
C SER A 12 6.05 -4.92 0.99
N GLN A 13 5.85 -4.37 -0.23
CA GLN A 13 6.79 -3.42 -0.83
C GLN A 13 6.99 -2.18 0.03
N ARG A 14 5.93 -1.64 0.64
CA ARG A 14 6.04 -0.48 1.53
C ARG A 14 6.84 -0.77 2.82
N ILE A 15 6.87 -2.04 3.26
CA ILE A 15 7.67 -2.43 4.41
C ILE A 15 9.16 -2.50 4.06
N LEU A 16 9.49 -2.99 2.87
CA LEU A 16 10.87 -2.92 2.37
C LEU A 16 11.34 -1.47 2.30
N TRP A 17 10.53 -0.57 1.71
CA TRP A 17 10.85 0.86 1.68
C TRP A 17 11.02 1.46 3.08
N MET A 18 10.13 1.13 4.02
CA MET A 18 10.24 1.58 5.41
C MET A 18 11.56 1.18 6.05
N LEU A 19 12.02 -0.05 5.83
CA LEU A 19 13.27 -0.55 6.39
C LEU A 19 14.50 0.12 5.78
N GLU A 20 14.46 0.44 4.48
CA GLU A 20 15.51 1.24 3.82
C GLU A 20 15.54 2.68 4.35
N GLU A 21 14.38 3.34 4.55
CA GLU A 21 14.31 4.68 5.17
C GLU A 21 14.88 4.71 6.59
N LEU A 22 14.70 3.62 7.33
CA LEU A 22 15.24 3.46 8.67
C LEU A 22 16.71 3.02 8.68
N ASN A 23 17.28 2.72 7.51
CA ASN A 23 18.65 2.16 7.36
C ASN A 23 18.87 0.92 8.23
N LEU A 24 17.92 -0.01 8.23
CA LEU A 24 17.95 -1.24 9.02
C LEU A 24 18.44 -2.42 8.19
N GLU A 25 19.22 -3.29 8.81
CA GLU A 25 19.56 -4.59 8.23
C GLU A 25 18.37 -5.55 8.41
N TYR A 26 18.02 -6.28 7.34
CA TYR A 26 16.92 -7.22 7.37
C TYR A 26 17.11 -8.35 6.35
N LYS A 27 16.40 -9.45 6.54
CA LYS A 27 16.29 -10.56 5.59
C LYS A 27 14.98 -10.50 4.84
N ILE A 28 14.98 -10.98 3.60
CA ILE A 28 13.76 -11.12 2.77
C ILE A 28 13.55 -12.59 2.46
N ILE A 29 12.36 -13.10 2.81
CA ILE A 29 11.84 -14.39 2.33
C ILE A 29 10.76 -14.08 1.30
N ARG A 30 11.04 -14.41 0.04
CA ARG A 30 10.15 -14.07 -1.08
C ARG A 30 9.11 -15.14 -1.32
N TYR A 31 7.91 -14.70 -1.60
CA TYR A 31 6.77 -15.50 -2.01
C TYR A 31 6.19 -14.96 -3.31
N GLU A 32 5.69 -15.87 -4.14
CA GLU A 32 5.01 -15.54 -5.38
C GLU A 32 3.51 -15.79 -5.24
N ARG A 33 2.70 -14.90 -5.85
CA ARG A 33 1.25 -15.09 -5.91
C ARG A 33 0.90 -16.25 -6.83
N ASP A 34 -0.09 -17.02 -6.44
CA ASP A 34 -0.73 -17.94 -7.37
C ASP A 34 -1.40 -17.16 -8.51
N VAL A 35 -1.01 -17.46 -9.74
CA VAL A 35 -1.45 -16.70 -10.93
C VAL A 35 -2.94 -16.81 -11.22
N LYS A 36 -3.62 -17.86 -10.70
CA LYS A 36 -5.05 -18.10 -10.92
C LYS A 36 -5.90 -17.42 -9.84
N THR A 37 -5.52 -17.62 -8.59
CA THR A 37 -6.28 -17.13 -7.43
C THR A 37 -5.86 -15.74 -6.97
N LEU A 38 -4.67 -15.28 -7.35
CA LEU A 38 -3.99 -14.07 -6.88
C LEU A 38 -3.75 -14.05 -5.37
N GLN A 39 -3.80 -15.20 -4.72
CA GLN A 39 -3.53 -15.36 -3.30
C GLN A 39 -2.06 -15.67 -3.05
N GLY A 40 -1.59 -15.42 -1.83
CA GLY A 40 -0.30 -15.91 -1.37
C GLY A 40 -0.32 -17.43 -1.21
N PRO A 41 0.85 -18.09 -1.26
CA PRO A 41 0.95 -19.54 -1.11
C PRO A 41 0.59 -19.99 0.31
N ALA A 42 0.18 -21.25 0.45
CA ALA A 42 -0.24 -21.84 1.73
C ALA A 42 0.85 -21.75 2.82
N SER A 43 2.13 -21.79 2.44
CA SER A 43 3.27 -21.67 3.37
C SER A 43 3.30 -20.33 4.15
N LEU A 44 2.67 -19.26 3.67
CA LEU A 44 2.49 -18.05 4.48
C LEU A 44 1.64 -18.29 5.73
N ARG A 45 0.79 -19.30 5.75
CA ARG A 45 -0.02 -19.66 6.92
C ARG A 45 0.80 -20.31 8.04
N GLU A 46 1.96 -20.84 7.70
CA GLU A 46 2.91 -21.38 8.70
C GLU A 46 3.53 -20.27 9.53
N ILE A 47 3.65 -19.06 8.96
CA ILE A 47 4.19 -17.89 9.63
C ILE A 47 3.10 -17.15 10.42
N HIS A 48 1.92 -16.97 9.81
CA HIS A 48 0.77 -16.35 10.48
C HIS A 48 -0.54 -16.91 9.91
N PRO A 49 -1.54 -17.25 10.76
CA PRO A 49 -2.78 -17.93 10.35
C PRO A 49 -3.55 -17.26 9.21
N LEU A 50 -3.46 -15.96 9.05
CA LEU A 50 -4.12 -15.21 7.97
C LEU A 50 -3.52 -15.54 6.58
N GLY A 51 -2.28 -16.03 6.48
CA GLY A 51 -1.62 -16.33 5.21
C GLY A 51 -1.54 -15.13 4.26
N LYS A 52 -1.34 -13.93 4.80
CA LYS A 52 -1.26 -12.66 4.06
C LYS A 52 0.12 -12.02 4.23
N ALA A 53 0.49 -11.14 3.33
CA ALA A 53 1.66 -10.28 3.42
C ALA A 53 1.23 -8.79 3.44
N PRO A 54 2.01 -7.92 4.13
CA PRO A 54 3.28 -8.20 4.81
C PRO A 54 3.12 -8.98 6.12
N VAL A 55 4.14 -9.76 6.44
CA VAL A 55 4.46 -10.24 7.78
C VAL A 55 5.92 -9.89 8.02
N ILE A 56 6.27 -9.48 9.22
CA ILE A 56 7.65 -9.43 9.68
C ILE A 56 7.82 -10.27 10.93
N THR A 57 9.02 -10.79 11.14
CA THR A 57 9.47 -11.25 12.45
C THR A 57 10.61 -10.38 12.93
N ASP A 58 10.67 -10.11 14.22
CA ASP A 58 11.76 -9.36 14.85
C ASP A 58 12.21 -10.08 16.13
N ASP A 59 13.48 -10.49 16.17
CA ASP A 59 14.10 -11.18 17.30
C ASP A 59 15.12 -10.32 18.08
N THR A 60 15.17 -9.00 17.79
CA THR A 60 16.17 -8.10 18.39
C THR A 60 16.02 -7.92 19.89
N SER A 61 14.84 -8.14 20.43
CA SER A 61 14.57 -8.06 21.89
C SER A 61 14.83 -9.37 22.64
N GLY A 62 15.23 -10.45 21.94
CA GLY A 62 15.49 -11.77 22.52
C GLY A 62 14.32 -12.76 22.45
N GLU A 63 13.10 -12.28 22.23
CA GLU A 63 11.93 -13.08 21.88
C GLU A 63 11.50 -12.74 20.46
N GLU A 64 11.16 -13.76 19.66
CA GLU A 64 10.66 -13.54 18.32
C GLU A 64 9.26 -12.95 18.35
N LEU A 65 9.12 -11.74 17.85
CA LEU A 65 7.85 -11.06 17.67
C LEU A 65 7.39 -11.22 16.23
N VAL A 66 6.15 -11.71 16.03
CA VAL A 66 5.52 -11.81 14.71
C VAL A 66 4.51 -10.67 14.55
N LEU A 67 4.69 -9.84 13.53
CA LEU A 67 3.82 -8.69 13.26
C LEU A 67 3.19 -8.80 11.87
N VAL A 68 1.92 -8.48 11.81
CA VAL A 68 1.10 -8.41 10.60
C VAL A 68 0.39 -7.07 10.52
N GLU A 69 -0.27 -6.80 9.39
CA GLU A 69 -0.89 -5.52 9.05
C GLU A 69 0.14 -4.40 8.81
N SER A 70 0.19 -3.91 7.59
CA SER A 70 1.22 -2.95 7.19
C SER A 70 1.23 -1.67 8.03
N GLY A 71 0.06 -1.16 8.44
CA GLY A 71 -0.02 0.02 9.32
C GLY A 71 0.58 -0.26 10.70
N ALA A 72 0.25 -1.40 11.32
CA ALA A 72 0.80 -1.80 12.61
C ALA A 72 2.31 -2.03 12.54
N ILE A 73 2.79 -2.64 11.46
CA ILE A 73 4.24 -2.83 11.21
C ILE A 73 4.94 -1.47 11.09
N ILE A 74 4.38 -0.52 10.33
CA ILE A 74 4.95 0.83 10.18
C ILE A 74 5.00 1.54 11.55
N GLU A 75 3.92 1.51 12.33
CA GLU A 75 3.90 2.11 13.66
C GLU A 75 4.94 1.48 14.58
N TYR A 76 5.04 0.15 14.59
CA TYR A 76 6.06 -0.58 15.35
C TYR A 76 7.47 -0.17 14.97
N LEU A 77 7.79 -0.13 13.68
CA LEU A 77 9.12 0.25 13.19
C LEU A 77 9.44 1.72 13.53
N MET A 78 8.48 2.63 13.41
CA MET A 78 8.64 4.03 13.81
C MET A 78 8.92 4.17 15.30
N GLN A 79 8.20 3.47 16.16
CA GLN A 79 8.35 3.55 17.60
C GLN A 79 9.70 3.03 18.08
N ASN A 80 10.16 1.90 17.51
CA ASN A 80 11.35 1.22 17.99
C ASN A 80 12.64 1.70 17.30
N TYR A 81 12.56 2.11 16.03
CA TYR A 81 13.73 2.39 15.20
C TYR A 81 13.73 3.80 14.57
N GLY A 82 12.61 4.53 14.63
CA GLY A 82 12.46 5.81 13.93
C GLY A 82 13.29 6.98 14.46
N LYS A 83 13.77 6.93 15.70
CA LYS A 83 14.42 8.09 16.38
C LYS A 83 15.62 8.68 15.63
N ASN A 84 16.37 7.87 14.90
CA ASN A 84 17.58 8.28 14.19
C ASN A 84 17.37 8.35 12.67
N SER A 85 16.14 8.28 12.20
CA SER A 85 15.81 8.36 10.78
C SER A 85 15.49 9.78 10.33
N SER A 86 15.40 9.98 9.01
CA SER A 86 14.92 11.22 8.39
C SER A 86 13.40 11.38 8.46
N LEU A 87 12.69 10.32 8.87
CA LEU A 87 11.23 10.32 8.94
C LEU A 87 10.73 11.21 10.08
N ILE A 88 9.66 11.95 9.82
CA ILE A 88 9.04 12.74 10.88
C ILE A 88 8.29 11.84 11.86
N ILE A 89 8.58 12.03 13.14
CA ILE A 89 7.83 11.44 14.25
C ILE A 89 6.95 12.53 14.84
N PRO A 90 5.63 12.50 14.62
CA PRO A 90 4.74 13.52 15.15
C PRO A 90 4.76 13.58 16.68
N LYS A 91 4.74 14.80 17.24
CA LYS A 91 4.67 14.99 18.68
C LYS A 91 3.32 14.49 19.20
N THR A 92 3.36 13.67 20.26
CA THR A 92 2.16 13.14 20.91
C THR A 92 1.19 14.27 21.32
N GLY A 93 -0.10 14.10 21.02
CA GLY A 93 -1.17 15.06 21.27
C GLY A 93 -1.26 16.20 20.25
N SER A 94 -0.34 16.26 19.27
CA SER A 94 -0.36 17.33 18.24
C SER A 94 -1.40 17.07 17.16
N GLN A 95 -1.71 18.13 16.36
CA GLN A 95 -2.52 17.96 15.15
C GLN A 95 -1.82 17.03 14.14
N GLN A 96 -0.51 17.15 14.01
CA GLN A 96 0.27 16.34 13.10
C GLN A 96 0.21 14.83 13.45
N GLU A 97 0.13 14.45 14.74
CA GLU A 97 -0.10 13.06 15.14
C GLU A 97 -1.50 12.58 14.71
N ARG A 98 -2.52 13.42 14.86
CA ARG A 98 -3.88 13.08 14.39
C ARG A 98 -3.93 12.90 12.88
N ASP A 99 -3.26 13.79 12.12
CA ASP A 99 -3.16 13.70 10.66
C ASP A 99 -2.37 12.46 10.23
N TYR A 100 -1.29 12.12 10.94
CA TYR A 100 -0.52 10.89 10.72
C TYR A 100 -1.40 9.65 10.85
N ARG A 101 -2.12 9.52 11.97
CA ARG A 101 -3.03 8.38 12.20
C ARG A 101 -4.19 8.37 11.19
N TYR A 102 -4.71 9.54 10.85
CA TYR A 102 -5.75 9.66 9.84
C TYR A 102 -5.31 9.02 8.52
N TRP A 103 -4.14 9.39 8.00
CA TRP A 103 -3.63 8.85 6.72
C TRP A 103 -3.25 7.38 6.79
N LEU A 104 -2.71 6.90 7.93
CA LEU A 104 -2.48 5.46 8.14
C LEU A 104 -3.77 4.65 7.98
N HIS A 105 -4.87 5.09 8.60
CA HIS A 105 -6.15 4.40 8.54
C HIS A 105 -6.88 4.64 7.22
N PHE A 106 -6.78 5.84 6.65
CA PHE A 106 -7.41 6.21 5.39
C PHE A 106 -6.96 5.30 4.24
N SER A 107 -5.68 4.99 4.18
CA SER A 107 -5.09 4.12 3.16
C SER A 107 -5.86 2.80 2.99
N GLU A 108 -6.06 2.07 4.07
CA GLU A 108 -6.69 0.75 4.02
C GLU A 108 -8.22 0.82 4.21
N GLY A 109 -8.70 1.66 5.12
CA GLY A 109 -10.11 1.73 5.46
C GLY A 109 -10.95 2.44 4.39
N SER A 110 -10.46 3.55 3.87
CA SER A 110 -11.23 4.38 2.92
C SER A 110 -10.84 4.13 1.46
N LEU A 111 -9.53 4.17 1.15
CA LEU A 111 -9.08 4.14 -0.24
C LEU A 111 -9.01 2.72 -0.81
N MET A 112 -8.42 1.76 -0.10
CA MET A 112 -8.26 0.40 -0.62
C MET A 112 -9.58 -0.35 -0.81
N SER A 113 -10.61 -0.06 0.00
CA SER A 113 -11.89 -0.76 -0.09
C SER A 113 -12.59 -0.57 -1.44
N PRO A 114 -12.83 0.65 -1.95
CA PRO A 114 -13.43 0.84 -3.27
C PRO A 114 -12.48 0.46 -4.42
N LEU A 115 -11.15 0.58 -4.26
CA LEU A 115 -10.18 0.09 -5.25
C LEU A 115 -10.27 -1.43 -5.43
N LEU A 116 -10.42 -2.18 -4.32
CA LEU A 116 -10.62 -3.62 -4.37
C LEU A 116 -11.95 -3.98 -5.05
N LEU A 117 -13.04 -3.27 -4.74
CA LEU A 117 -14.32 -3.46 -5.43
C LEU A 117 -14.18 -3.22 -6.93
N ARG A 118 -13.49 -2.14 -7.33
CA ARG A 118 -13.22 -1.86 -8.74
C ARG A 118 -12.46 -3.01 -9.42
N LEU A 119 -11.42 -3.52 -8.78
CA LEU A 119 -10.66 -4.67 -9.28
C LEU A 119 -11.56 -5.90 -9.48
N ILE A 120 -12.38 -6.24 -8.49
CA ILE A 120 -13.29 -7.38 -8.53
C ILE A 120 -14.32 -7.23 -9.66
N PHE A 121 -15.01 -6.09 -9.76
CA PHE A 121 -16.01 -5.88 -10.78
C PHE A 121 -15.43 -5.79 -12.20
N ASN A 122 -14.23 -5.26 -12.37
CA ASN A 122 -13.53 -5.32 -13.66
C ASN A 122 -13.14 -6.76 -14.02
N ARG A 123 -12.75 -7.60 -13.06
CA ARG A 123 -12.48 -9.02 -13.29
C ARG A 123 -13.76 -9.78 -13.69
N ILE A 124 -14.91 -9.47 -13.07
CA ILE A 124 -16.21 -10.06 -13.45
C ILE A 124 -16.55 -9.79 -14.92
N LYS A 125 -16.26 -8.60 -15.46
CA LYS A 125 -16.46 -8.27 -16.88
C LYS A 125 -15.70 -9.19 -17.85
N THR A 126 -14.54 -9.68 -17.42
CA THR A 126 -13.63 -10.48 -18.26
C THR A 126 -13.67 -11.97 -17.93
N THR A 127 -14.42 -12.37 -16.89
CA THR A 127 -14.55 -13.77 -16.49
C THR A 127 -15.15 -14.59 -17.63
N PRO A 128 -14.58 -15.76 -17.95
CA PRO A 128 -15.15 -16.67 -18.95
C PRO A 128 -16.52 -17.17 -18.51
N VAL A 129 -17.56 -16.83 -19.29
CA VAL A 129 -18.95 -17.27 -19.10
C VAL A 129 -19.55 -17.61 -20.47
N PRO A 130 -20.63 -18.41 -20.56
CA PRO A 130 -21.35 -18.64 -21.81
C PRO A 130 -21.71 -17.31 -22.50
N PHE A 131 -21.66 -17.30 -23.85
CA PHE A 131 -21.77 -16.04 -24.62
C PHE A 131 -23.05 -15.27 -24.34
N PHE A 132 -24.18 -15.97 -24.07
CA PHE A 132 -25.49 -15.36 -23.76
C PHE A 132 -25.56 -14.78 -22.33
N VAL A 133 -24.68 -15.18 -21.42
CA VAL A 133 -24.55 -14.62 -20.05
C VAL A 133 -23.69 -13.37 -20.02
N LYS A 134 -22.72 -13.27 -20.93
CA LYS A 134 -21.72 -12.20 -20.98
C LYS A 134 -22.30 -10.77 -20.99
N PRO A 135 -23.38 -10.45 -21.73
CA PRO A 135 -24.00 -9.12 -21.67
C PRO A 135 -24.57 -8.80 -20.28
N ILE A 136 -25.14 -9.79 -19.61
CA ILE A 136 -25.75 -9.61 -18.27
C ILE A 136 -24.66 -9.31 -17.24
N THR A 137 -23.60 -10.12 -17.19
CA THR A 137 -22.48 -9.90 -16.26
C THR A 137 -21.82 -8.55 -16.46
N LYS A 138 -21.62 -8.15 -17.73
CA LYS A 138 -21.09 -6.82 -18.06
C LYS A 138 -22.02 -5.69 -17.62
N ALA A 139 -23.33 -5.82 -17.85
CA ALA A 139 -24.31 -4.81 -17.46
C ALA A 139 -24.33 -4.61 -15.94
N ILE A 140 -24.38 -5.69 -15.17
CA ILE A 140 -24.35 -5.64 -13.70
C ILE A 140 -23.07 -4.99 -13.21
N ALA A 141 -21.92 -5.47 -13.70
CA ALA A 141 -20.62 -4.93 -13.29
C ALA A 141 -20.48 -3.43 -13.63
N ASN A 142 -20.90 -3.02 -14.84
CA ASN A 142 -20.89 -1.62 -15.25
C ASN A 142 -21.77 -0.77 -14.35
N LYS A 143 -22.97 -1.23 -14.03
CA LYS A 143 -23.89 -0.50 -13.16
C LYS A 143 -23.28 -0.24 -11.79
N VAL A 144 -22.74 -1.28 -11.14
CA VAL A 144 -22.10 -1.12 -9.83
C VAL A 144 -20.90 -0.18 -9.91
N LEU A 145 -20.07 -0.31 -10.96
CA LEU A 145 -18.92 0.56 -11.14
C LEU A 145 -19.33 2.02 -11.35
N SER A 146 -20.30 2.30 -12.22
CA SER A 146 -20.68 3.68 -12.55
C SER A 146 -21.51 4.36 -11.48
N GLU A 147 -22.38 3.64 -10.76
CA GLU A 147 -23.29 4.27 -9.80
C GLU A 147 -22.73 4.32 -8.37
N PHE A 148 -21.82 3.40 -8.03
CA PHE A 148 -21.35 3.28 -6.65
C PHE A 148 -19.82 3.40 -6.53
N VAL A 149 -19.06 2.59 -7.27
CA VAL A 149 -17.61 2.45 -7.04
C VAL A 149 -16.84 3.65 -7.54
N ASN A 150 -16.97 4.00 -8.84
CA ASN A 150 -16.20 5.09 -9.43
C ASN A 150 -16.49 6.45 -8.79
N PRO A 151 -17.77 6.88 -8.57
CA PRO A 151 -18.01 8.16 -7.91
C PRO A 151 -17.46 8.25 -6.49
N ASN A 152 -17.32 7.11 -5.80
CA ASN A 152 -16.67 7.08 -4.50
C ASN A 152 -15.15 7.25 -4.61
N ILE A 153 -14.53 6.55 -5.56
CA ILE A 153 -13.09 6.67 -5.84
C ILE A 153 -12.76 8.11 -6.25
N ASP A 154 -13.52 8.71 -7.18
CA ASP A 154 -13.29 10.06 -7.67
C ASP A 154 -13.28 11.07 -6.51
N ARG A 155 -14.27 11.01 -5.59
CA ARG A 155 -14.29 11.86 -4.40
C ARG A 155 -13.09 11.67 -3.48
N LEU A 156 -12.60 10.43 -3.35
CA LEU A 156 -11.42 10.15 -2.53
C LEU A 156 -10.14 10.68 -3.19
N LEU A 157 -10.02 10.54 -4.51
CA LEU A 157 -8.89 11.07 -5.27
C LEU A 157 -8.88 12.60 -5.27
N ASP A 158 -10.03 13.25 -5.48
CA ASP A 158 -10.19 14.71 -5.35
C ASP A 158 -9.71 15.20 -3.97
N PHE A 159 -10.12 14.51 -2.92
CA PHE A 159 -9.72 14.85 -1.56
C PHE A 159 -8.21 14.67 -1.32
N ILE A 160 -7.63 13.58 -1.82
CA ILE A 160 -6.19 13.30 -1.71
C ILE A 160 -5.39 14.36 -2.47
N ASP A 161 -5.76 14.65 -3.72
CA ASP A 161 -5.07 15.62 -4.56
C ASP A 161 -5.09 17.02 -3.92
N ALA A 162 -6.26 17.44 -3.43
CA ALA A 162 -6.40 18.71 -2.69
C ALA A 162 -5.55 18.73 -1.39
N SER A 163 -5.43 17.60 -0.70
CA SER A 163 -4.64 17.47 0.53
C SER A 163 -3.14 17.58 0.31
N LEU A 164 -2.66 17.24 -0.90
CA LEU A 164 -1.26 17.35 -1.31
C LEU A 164 -0.90 18.75 -1.85
N LYS A 165 -1.89 19.61 -2.09
CA LYS A 165 -1.64 20.94 -2.66
C LYS A 165 -0.75 21.78 -1.75
N GLY A 166 0.39 22.23 -2.30
CA GLY A 166 1.38 23.03 -1.57
C GLY A 166 2.22 22.24 -0.55
N LYS A 167 2.18 20.90 -0.60
CA LYS A 167 2.96 20.01 0.27
C LYS A 167 3.78 19.05 -0.56
N GLN A 168 4.89 18.60 0.01
CA GLN A 168 5.65 17.48 -0.56
C GLN A 168 5.09 16.14 -0.12
N TRP A 169 4.68 16.00 1.13
CA TRP A 169 4.21 14.80 1.79
C TRP A 169 2.90 15.08 2.55
N PHE A 170 2.19 14.06 2.95
CA PHE A 170 0.89 14.23 3.64
C PHE A 170 0.97 15.08 4.91
N LEU A 171 2.10 15.04 5.62
CA LEU A 171 2.31 15.84 6.83
C LEU A 171 3.09 17.14 6.61
N GLY A 172 3.35 17.54 5.37
CA GLY A 172 4.08 18.77 5.01
C GLY A 172 5.32 18.50 4.16
N ASP A 173 6.49 18.96 4.61
CA ASP A 173 7.72 18.89 3.81
C ASP A 173 8.62 17.70 4.12
N GLN A 174 8.27 16.90 5.12
CA GLN A 174 9.05 15.73 5.53
C GLN A 174 8.26 14.44 5.36
N LEU A 175 8.95 13.41 4.86
CA LEU A 175 8.43 12.06 4.71
C LEU A 175 8.04 11.46 6.06
N SER A 176 6.97 10.67 6.08
CA SER A 176 6.45 10.01 7.27
C SER A 176 6.03 8.57 6.98
N GLY A 177 5.78 7.78 8.02
CA GLY A 177 5.16 6.46 7.86
C GLY A 177 3.77 6.50 7.22
N ALA A 178 3.05 7.63 7.31
CA ALA A 178 1.77 7.83 6.62
C ALA A 178 1.94 7.83 5.10
N ASP A 179 3.01 8.45 4.59
CA ASP A 179 3.34 8.46 3.16
C ASP A 179 3.69 7.06 2.68
N ILE A 180 4.49 6.34 3.47
CA ILE A 180 4.84 4.95 3.19
C ILE A 180 3.57 4.08 3.13
N GLN A 181 2.61 4.30 4.03
CA GLN A 181 1.32 3.58 4.02
C GLN A 181 0.46 3.95 2.81
N MET A 182 0.44 5.20 2.39
CA MET A 182 -0.32 5.70 1.25
C MET A 182 0.28 5.33 -0.11
N SER A 183 1.56 4.94 -0.18
CA SER A 183 2.25 4.65 -1.45
C SER A 183 1.53 3.57 -2.26
N TYR A 184 1.27 2.41 -1.67
CA TYR A 184 0.71 1.25 -2.37
C TYR A 184 -0.63 1.52 -3.08
N PRO A 185 -1.67 2.09 -2.43
CA PRO A 185 -2.92 2.38 -3.14
C PRO A 185 -2.78 3.43 -4.22
N LEU A 186 -1.91 4.42 -4.05
CA LEU A 186 -1.72 5.47 -5.05
C LEU A 186 -0.90 4.97 -6.24
N GLU A 187 0.16 4.21 -6.02
CA GLU A 187 0.92 3.54 -7.08
C GLU A 187 0.02 2.59 -7.91
N ALA A 188 -0.77 1.75 -7.23
CA ALA A 188 -1.71 0.87 -7.90
C ALA A 188 -2.78 1.65 -8.70
N SER A 189 -3.19 2.82 -8.23
CA SER A 189 -4.14 3.70 -8.92
C SER A 189 -3.51 4.33 -10.16
N VAL A 190 -2.27 4.79 -10.09
CA VAL A 190 -1.51 5.29 -11.26
C VAL A 190 -1.32 4.17 -12.28
N ALA A 191 -0.78 3.03 -11.86
CA ALA A 191 -0.52 1.88 -12.74
C ALA A 191 -1.79 1.33 -13.42
N SER A 192 -2.96 1.46 -12.78
CA SER A 192 -4.24 1.05 -13.35
C SER A 192 -4.91 2.11 -14.25
N GLY A 193 -4.27 3.27 -14.47
CA GLY A 193 -4.81 4.37 -15.24
C GLY A 193 -6.02 5.07 -14.60
N LEU A 194 -6.17 4.99 -13.28
CA LEU A 194 -7.18 5.74 -12.52
C LEU A 194 -6.78 7.19 -12.26
N ILE A 195 -5.48 7.42 -12.20
CA ILE A 195 -4.91 8.74 -11.96
C ILE A 195 -4.32 9.23 -13.28
N ASP A 196 -4.88 10.31 -13.77
CA ASP A 196 -4.50 11.01 -14.99
C ASP A 196 -4.20 12.49 -14.71
N ASP A 197 -4.17 13.33 -15.73
CA ASP A 197 -3.89 14.76 -15.62
C ASP A 197 -4.88 15.55 -14.75
N GLN A 198 -5.98 14.94 -14.31
CA GLN A 198 -6.93 15.55 -13.38
C GLN A 198 -6.38 15.60 -11.94
N TYR A 199 -5.40 14.72 -11.63
CA TYR A 199 -4.82 14.59 -10.29
C TYR A 199 -3.31 14.89 -10.28
N PRO A 200 -2.88 16.12 -10.63
CA PRO A 200 -1.47 16.46 -10.76
C PRO A 200 -0.70 16.38 -9.44
N GLY A 201 -1.38 16.63 -8.31
CA GLY A 201 -0.78 16.50 -6.97
C GLY A 201 -0.40 15.07 -6.67
N ILE A 202 -1.29 14.11 -6.97
CA ILE A 202 -1.04 12.68 -6.76
C ILE A 202 0.05 12.18 -7.72
N GLN A 203 0.02 12.58 -9.00
CA GLN A 203 1.07 12.19 -9.96
C GLN A 203 2.45 12.65 -9.48
N SER A 204 2.59 13.94 -9.13
CA SER A 204 3.83 14.50 -8.62
C SER A 204 4.30 13.83 -7.32
N TYR A 205 3.36 13.41 -6.47
CA TYR A 205 3.63 12.71 -5.24
C TYR A 205 4.19 11.29 -5.51
N VAL A 206 3.56 10.50 -6.40
CA VAL A 206 4.03 9.16 -6.75
C VAL A 206 5.39 9.23 -7.46
N GLU A 207 5.59 10.18 -8.38
CA GLU A 207 6.90 10.41 -8.99
C GLU A 207 7.98 10.74 -7.96
N ARG A 208 7.63 11.50 -6.92
CA ARG A 208 8.57 11.83 -5.83
C ARG A 208 8.93 10.60 -5.01
N ILE A 209 7.97 9.71 -4.72
CA ILE A 209 8.23 8.41 -4.09
C ILE A 209 9.23 7.62 -4.93
N HIS A 210 8.96 7.47 -6.22
CA HIS A 210 9.80 6.69 -7.12
C HIS A 210 11.24 7.25 -7.25
N ARG A 211 11.45 8.53 -6.98
CA ARG A 211 12.78 9.16 -6.99
C ARG A 211 13.52 9.03 -5.65
N GLN A 212 12.89 8.53 -4.57
CA GLN A 212 13.59 8.34 -3.30
C GLN A 212 14.65 7.23 -3.43
N PRO A 213 15.91 7.46 -3.03
CA PRO A 213 16.96 6.43 -3.10
C PRO A 213 16.57 5.16 -2.33
N SER A 214 16.06 5.31 -1.12
CA SER A 214 15.56 4.21 -0.27
C SER A 214 14.43 3.40 -0.93
N TYR A 215 13.53 4.06 -1.67
CA TYR A 215 12.49 3.38 -2.43
C TYR A 215 13.09 2.55 -3.58
N GLN A 216 14.07 3.11 -4.30
CA GLN A 216 14.78 2.39 -5.36
C GLN A 216 15.56 1.19 -4.83
N ASP A 217 16.23 1.33 -3.68
CA ASP A 217 16.90 0.22 -3.00
C ASP A 217 15.91 -0.87 -2.58
N ALA A 218 14.74 -0.48 -2.07
CA ALA A 218 13.67 -1.41 -1.74
C ALA A 218 13.14 -2.17 -2.96
N LEU A 219 13.03 -1.51 -4.14
CA LEU A 219 12.66 -2.18 -5.39
C LEU A 219 13.73 -3.19 -5.83
N LEU A 220 15.01 -2.81 -5.80
CA LEU A 220 16.11 -3.70 -6.15
C LEU A 220 16.14 -4.94 -5.25
N LYS A 221 15.95 -4.76 -3.95
CA LYS A 221 15.91 -5.86 -2.97
C LYS A 221 14.62 -6.67 -3.02
N GLY A 222 13.47 -6.05 -3.27
CA GLY A 222 12.15 -6.70 -3.35
C GLY A 222 11.95 -7.53 -4.61
N GLY A 223 12.54 -7.10 -5.73
CA GLY A 223 12.37 -7.72 -7.04
C GLY A 223 11.24 -7.06 -7.84
N LYS A 224 10.71 -7.78 -8.84
CA LYS A 224 9.72 -7.21 -9.76
C LYS A 224 8.48 -6.70 -9.02
N TYR A 225 8.15 -5.42 -9.27
CA TYR A 225 6.97 -4.75 -8.73
C TYR A 225 6.26 -3.99 -9.86
N GLU A 226 5.02 -4.33 -10.15
CA GLU A 226 4.29 -3.88 -11.35
C GLU A 226 3.70 -2.47 -11.23
N TYR A 227 3.80 -1.84 -10.06
CA TYR A 227 3.23 -0.51 -9.81
C TYR A 227 4.27 0.62 -9.77
N ALA A 228 5.57 0.31 -9.97
CA ALA A 228 6.65 1.26 -10.04
C ALA A 228 7.20 1.44 -11.45
#